data_f32f9392b9b6c51788bf6cd972a94440
#
_entry.id   f32f9392b9b6c51788bf6cd972a94440
#
_cell.length_a   1.000
_cell.length_b   1.000
_cell.length_c   1.000
_cell.angle_alpha   90.00
_cell.angle_beta   90.00
_cell.angle_gamma   90.00
#
_symmetry.space_group_name_H-M   'P 1'
#
loop_
_entity.id
_entity.type
_entity.pdbx_description
1 polymer ?
#
loop_
_entity_poly.entity_id
_entity_poly.type
_entity_poly.pdbx_seq_one_letter_code
_entity_poly.pdbx_strand_id
1 'polypeptide(L)'
;MLVEPTIEAFTAAYEGGQAQIVYTKLVADLETPVSAMLKIATDQDNCFLLESVEGGVTRGRYSIIGLKPDIIWRCHGDRAEINRNANLDPDTFVLEGMGALESLRQLLKESQIELPETLPPMSAGLVGYMGYDTVRLVEAIPDANPVALEL
;
A
#
# COMPACT_ATOMS: atom_id res chain seq x y z
N MET A 1 -23.94 -11.13 -5.54
CA MET A 1 -22.55 -10.64 -5.50
C MET A 1 -21.65 -11.86 -5.64
N LEU A 2 -20.86 -11.94 -6.68
CA LEU A 2 -19.93 -13.05 -6.90
C LEU A 2 -18.57 -12.65 -6.33
N VAL A 3 -18.02 -13.48 -5.43
CA VAL A 3 -16.67 -13.31 -4.88
C VAL A 3 -15.74 -14.24 -5.64
N GLU A 4 -14.59 -13.75 -6.02
CA GLU A 4 -13.53 -14.48 -6.71
C GLU A 4 -12.25 -14.46 -5.86
N PRO A 5 -11.47 -15.54 -5.84
CA PRO A 5 -11.77 -16.86 -6.41
C PRO A 5 -12.92 -17.59 -5.68
N THR A 6 -13.38 -18.73 -6.21
CA THR A 6 -14.35 -19.58 -5.49
C THR A 6 -13.72 -20.10 -4.20
N ILE A 7 -14.55 -20.54 -3.24
CA ILE A 7 -14.05 -21.03 -1.95
C ILE A 7 -13.13 -22.25 -2.12
N GLU A 8 -13.42 -23.12 -3.08
CA GLU A 8 -12.61 -24.31 -3.36
C GLU A 8 -11.22 -23.89 -3.91
N ALA A 9 -11.18 -22.94 -4.86
CA ALA A 9 -9.94 -22.45 -5.43
C ALA A 9 -9.12 -21.67 -4.39
N PHE A 10 -9.80 -20.87 -3.57
CA PHE A 10 -9.18 -20.16 -2.45
C PHE A 10 -8.52 -21.13 -1.47
N THR A 11 -9.26 -22.16 -1.04
CA THR A 11 -8.77 -23.14 -0.06
C THR A 11 -7.56 -23.89 -0.61
N ALA A 12 -7.60 -24.34 -1.86
CA ALA A 12 -6.48 -25.04 -2.49
C ALA A 12 -5.21 -24.20 -2.55
N ALA A 13 -5.33 -22.92 -2.92
CA ALA A 13 -4.19 -21.98 -2.97
C ALA A 13 -3.66 -21.67 -1.55
N TYR A 14 -4.56 -21.49 -0.58
CA TYR A 14 -4.22 -21.22 0.82
C TYR A 14 -3.47 -22.40 1.46
N GLU A 15 -3.96 -23.61 1.29
CA GLU A 15 -3.30 -24.83 1.76
C GLU A 15 -1.94 -25.06 1.07
N GLY A 16 -1.81 -24.61 -0.17
CA GLY A 16 -0.55 -24.59 -0.92
C GLY A 16 0.41 -23.46 -0.50
N GLY A 17 0.04 -22.60 0.48
CA GLY A 17 0.85 -21.47 0.93
C GLY A 17 1.00 -20.35 -0.11
N GLN A 18 0.09 -20.27 -1.08
CA GLN A 18 0.12 -19.27 -2.14
C GLN A 18 -0.61 -18.00 -1.72
N ALA A 19 0.03 -16.84 -1.91
CA ALA A 19 -0.61 -15.54 -1.76
C ALA A 19 -1.66 -15.33 -2.87
N GLN A 20 -2.81 -14.78 -2.52
CA GLN A 20 -3.90 -14.57 -3.46
C GLN A 20 -4.75 -13.35 -3.11
N ILE A 21 -5.46 -12.82 -4.09
CA ILE A 21 -6.38 -11.71 -3.92
C ILE A 21 -7.82 -12.23 -3.95
N VAL A 22 -8.59 -11.83 -2.96
CA VAL A 22 -10.04 -12.06 -2.93
C VAL A 22 -10.74 -10.77 -3.32
N TYR A 23 -11.59 -10.81 -4.32
CA TYR A 23 -12.23 -9.61 -4.84
C TYR A 23 -13.67 -9.84 -5.31
N THR A 24 -14.39 -8.76 -5.48
CA THR A 24 -15.71 -8.72 -6.12
C THR A 24 -15.84 -7.48 -6.99
N LYS A 25 -16.73 -7.51 -7.97
CA LYS A 25 -17.04 -6.38 -8.84
C LYS A 25 -18.45 -5.89 -8.56
N LEU A 26 -18.57 -4.59 -8.33
CA LEU A 26 -19.85 -3.92 -8.08
C LEU A 26 -20.04 -2.81 -9.11
N VAL A 27 -21.28 -2.65 -9.55
CA VAL A 27 -21.68 -1.47 -10.32
C VAL A 27 -21.87 -0.31 -9.34
N ALA A 28 -21.23 0.82 -9.61
CA ALA A 28 -21.23 1.99 -8.72
C ALA A 28 -21.42 3.30 -9.50
N ASP A 29 -22.31 3.30 -10.49
CA ASP A 29 -22.51 4.42 -11.44
C ASP A 29 -22.94 5.74 -10.76
N LEU A 30 -23.43 5.68 -9.53
CA LEU A 30 -23.85 6.84 -8.74
C LEU A 30 -22.77 7.32 -7.75
N GLU A 31 -21.63 6.65 -7.70
CA GLU A 31 -20.55 6.99 -6.77
C GLU A 31 -19.42 7.73 -7.49
N THR A 32 -18.89 8.74 -6.81
CA THR A 32 -17.58 9.31 -7.14
C THR A 32 -16.50 8.67 -6.28
N PRO A 33 -15.22 8.72 -6.68
CA PRO A 33 -14.13 8.23 -5.82
C PRO A 33 -14.14 8.87 -4.43
N VAL A 34 -14.41 10.17 -4.35
CA VAL A 34 -14.51 10.90 -3.09
C VAL A 34 -15.70 10.44 -2.25
N SER A 35 -16.89 10.26 -2.86
CA SER A 35 -18.06 9.77 -2.12
C SER A 35 -17.87 8.34 -1.61
N ALA A 36 -17.21 7.49 -2.40
CA ALA A 36 -16.84 6.15 -1.99
C ALA A 36 -15.87 6.19 -0.80
N MET A 37 -14.79 6.99 -0.91
CA MET A 37 -13.82 7.17 0.18
C MET A 37 -14.50 7.60 1.48
N LEU A 38 -15.37 8.60 1.44
CA LEU A 38 -16.11 9.09 2.61
C LEU A 38 -17.02 8.03 3.25
N LYS A 39 -17.52 7.08 2.46
CA LYS A 39 -18.38 6.01 2.97
C LYS A 39 -17.60 4.85 3.61
N ILE A 40 -16.43 4.50 3.08
CA ILE A 40 -15.72 3.29 3.49
C ILE A 40 -14.54 3.57 4.41
N ALA A 41 -14.00 4.80 4.43
CA ALA A 41 -12.83 5.18 5.20
C ALA A 41 -13.12 6.17 6.32
N THR A 42 -14.39 6.39 6.70
CA THR A 42 -14.76 7.20 7.85
C THR A 42 -14.10 6.63 9.11
N ASP A 43 -13.40 7.48 9.86
CA ASP A 43 -12.68 7.12 11.09
C ASP A 43 -11.62 6.01 10.91
N GLN A 44 -11.06 5.89 9.68
CA GLN A 44 -9.97 4.97 9.40
C GLN A 44 -8.64 5.74 9.30
N ASP A 45 -7.69 5.37 10.14
CA ASP A 45 -6.29 5.78 9.97
C ASP A 45 -5.63 4.99 8.83
N ASN A 46 -4.53 5.52 8.31
CA ASN A 46 -3.73 4.86 7.26
C ASN A 46 -4.55 4.47 6.03
N CYS A 47 -5.37 5.39 5.55
CA CYS A 47 -6.11 5.26 4.31
C CYS A 47 -5.64 6.29 3.27
N PHE A 48 -5.85 6.00 2.00
CA PHE A 48 -5.50 6.91 0.92
C PHE A 48 -6.51 6.85 -0.24
N LEU A 49 -6.57 7.93 -0.99
CA LEU A 49 -7.21 8.00 -2.30
C LEU A 49 -6.19 8.49 -3.31
N LEU A 50 -5.93 7.69 -4.33
CA LEU A 50 -5.18 8.10 -5.53
C LEU A 50 -6.17 8.32 -6.65
N GLU A 51 -6.18 9.53 -7.20
CA GLU A 51 -7.04 9.91 -8.29
C GLU A 51 -6.21 10.51 -9.42
N SER A 52 -6.36 9.99 -10.63
CA SER A 52 -5.71 10.54 -11.80
C SER A 52 -6.62 11.59 -12.44
N VAL A 53 -6.21 12.84 -12.42
CA VAL A 53 -6.98 13.98 -12.92
C VAL A 53 -6.65 14.29 -14.39
N GLU A 54 -5.48 13.87 -14.90
CA GLU A 54 -5.02 14.17 -16.26
C GLU A 54 -4.70 12.91 -17.06
N GLY A 55 -5.05 12.89 -18.34
CA GLY A 55 -4.60 11.85 -19.27
C GLY A 55 -5.66 11.19 -20.13
N GLY A 56 -6.92 11.60 -20.06
CA GLY A 56 -7.99 11.12 -20.93
C GLY A 56 -8.21 9.60 -20.82
N VAL A 57 -8.76 9.01 -21.88
CA VAL A 57 -9.20 7.61 -21.91
C VAL A 57 -8.10 6.58 -21.66
N THR A 58 -6.81 6.97 -21.72
CA THR A 58 -5.69 6.03 -21.64
C THR A 58 -4.96 6.04 -20.30
N ARG A 59 -4.92 7.15 -19.57
CA ARG A 59 -4.13 7.30 -18.33
C ARG A 59 -4.95 7.52 -17.07
N GLY A 60 -6.13 8.08 -17.14
CA GLY A 60 -7.00 8.36 -15.99
C GLY A 60 -8.09 7.30 -15.75
N ARG A 61 -7.79 6.01 -15.94
CA ARG A 61 -8.81 4.95 -15.91
C ARG A 61 -9.25 4.53 -14.51
N TYR A 62 -8.41 4.73 -13.52
CA TYR A 62 -8.63 4.18 -12.19
C TYR A 62 -8.44 5.24 -11.12
N SER A 63 -9.35 5.25 -10.16
CA SER A 63 -9.11 5.80 -8.84
C SER A 63 -8.94 4.65 -7.87
N ILE A 64 -8.02 4.78 -6.93
CA ILE A 64 -7.64 3.70 -6.03
C ILE A 64 -7.80 4.18 -4.60
N ILE A 65 -8.56 3.43 -3.82
CA ILE A 65 -8.73 3.66 -2.39
C ILE A 65 -8.09 2.48 -1.66
N GLY A 66 -7.15 2.78 -0.77
CA GLY A 66 -6.58 1.80 0.14
C GLY A 66 -6.94 2.13 1.58
N LEU A 67 -7.17 1.10 2.36
CA LEU A 67 -7.51 1.20 3.79
C LEU A 67 -7.11 -0.08 4.51
N LYS A 68 -6.96 0.01 5.84
CA LYS A 68 -6.63 -1.11 6.73
C LYS A 68 -5.39 -1.88 6.26
N PRO A 69 -4.22 -1.22 6.18
CA PRO A 69 -2.99 -1.92 5.84
C PRO A 69 -2.72 -3.02 6.87
N ASP A 70 -2.30 -4.18 6.43
CA ASP A 70 -1.83 -5.27 7.28
C ASP A 70 -0.39 -5.05 7.74
N ILE A 71 0.40 -4.35 6.91
CA ILE A 71 1.79 -3.99 7.20
C ILE A 71 1.96 -2.48 7.08
N ILE A 72 2.62 -1.88 8.05
CA ILE A 72 3.08 -0.49 7.99
C ILE A 72 4.60 -0.47 8.14
N TRP A 73 5.26 0.11 7.17
CA TRP A 73 6.70 0.36 7.19
C TRP A 73 6.97 1.86 7.22
N ARG A 74 7.93 2.28 8.05
CA ARG A 74 8.37 3.67 8.14
C ARG A 74 9.87 3.75 8.37
N CYS A 75 10.48 4.87 7.99
CA CYS A 75 11.87 5.13 8.32
C CYS A 75 12.11 6.58 8.73
N HIS A 76 13.08 6.76 9.62
CA HIS A 76 13.62 8.04 10.04
C HIS A 76 15.14 8.02 9.82
N GLY A 77 15.60 8.78 8.82
CA GLY A 77 16.96 8.61 8.31
C GLY A 77 17.12 7.19 7.77
N ASP A 78 18.20 6.50 8.16
CA ASP A 78 18.47 5.11 7.75
C ASP A 78 17.94 4.06 8.75
N ARG A 79 17.08 4.45 9.68
CA ARG A 79 16.44 3.54 10.64
C ARG A 79 15.05 3.19 10.17
N ALA A 80 14.86 1.95 9.75
CA ALA A 80 13.58 1.41 9.36
C ALA A 80 12.90 0.69 10.52
N GLU A 81 11.60 0.84 10.62
CA GLU A 81 10.71 0.15 11.55
C GLU A 81 9.53 -0.43 10.79
N ILE A 82 9.10 -1.61 11.18
CA ILE A 82 7.98 -2.31 10.55
C ILE A 82 6.97 -2.78 11.58
N ASN A 83 5.70 -2.60 11.28
CA ASN A 83 4.59 -3.24 11.97
C ASN A 83 3.96 -4.25 11.00
N ARG A 84 4.07 -5.54 11.30
CA ARG A 84 3.54 -6.64 10.46
C ARG A 84 2.16 -7.13 10.93
N ASN A 85 1.53 -6.40 11.82
CA ASN A 85 0.23 -6.74 12.38
C ASN A 85 -0.64 -5.49 12.62
N ALA A 86 -0.53 -4.53 11.74
CA ALA A 86 -1.10 -3.19 11.90
C ALA A 86 -2.64 -3.19 12.06
N ASN A 87 -3.32 -4.21 11.53
CA ASN A 87 -4.76 -4.37 11.68
C ASN A 87 -5.21 -4.72 13.11
N LEU A 88 -4.35 -5.34 13.91
CA LEU A 88 -4.68 -5.79 15.28
C LEU A 88 -3.95 -4.96 16.34
N ASP A 89 -2.77 -4.47 16.02
CA ASP A 89 -1.93 -3.67 16.92
C ASP A 89 -1.25 -2.56 16.10
N PRO A 90 -1.91 -1.41 15.91
CA PRO A 90 -1.43 -0.35 15.03
C PRO A 90 -0.17 0.37 15.55
N ASP A 91 0.14 0.27 16.84
CA ASP A 91 1.17 1.08 17.49
C ASP A 91 2.49 0.34 17.69
N THR A 92 2.52 -0.98 17.56
CA THR A 92 3.72 -1.78 17.81
C THR A 92 4.59 -1.91 16.56
N PHE A 93 5.71 -1.20 16.57
CA PHE A 93 6.74 -1.25 15.53
C PHE A 93 8.00 -1.95 16.02
N VAL A 94 8.60 -2.73 15.15
CA VAL A 94 9.86 -3.43 15.39
C VAL A 94 10.95 -2.79 14.52
N LEU A 95 12.08 -2.49 15.13
CA LEU A 95 13.23 -1.96 14.41
C LEU A 95 13.80 -3.04 13.47
N GLU A 96 14.02 -2.68 12.22
CA GLU A 96 14.68 -3.54 11.25
C GLU A 96 16.19 -3.55 11.51
N GLY A 97 16.81 -4.72 11.37
CA GLY A 97 18.25 -4.91 11.60
C GLY A 97 19.14 -4.49 10.42
N MET A 98 18.56 -3.83 9.39
CA MET A 98 19.22 -3.41 8.16
C MET A 98 18.89 -1.97 7.82
N GLY A 99 19.62 -1.36 6.88
CA GLY A 99 19.35 0.00 6.41
C GLY A 99 17.99 0.15 5.74
N ALA A 100 17.44 1.37 5.73
CA ALA A 100 16.08 1.64 5.29
C ALA A 100 15.82 1.18 3.85
N LEU A 101 16.71 1.43 2.90
CA LEU A 101 16.53 1.00 1.52
C LEU A 101 16.60 -0.51 1.34
N GLU A 102 17.41 -1.21 2.11
CA GLU A 102 17.51 -2.66 2.07
C GLU A 102 16.23 -3.29 2.64
N SER A 103 15.76 -2.80 3.78
CA SER A 103 14.50 -3.21 4.40
C SER A 103 13.31 -3.02 3.46
N LEU A 104 13.21 -1.84 2.81
CA LEU A 104 12.14 -1.59 1.85
C LEU A 104 12.19 -2.53 0.63
N ARG A 105 13.40 -2.80 0.10
CA ARG A 105 13.56 -3.76 -1.01
C ARG A 105 13.17 -5.17 -0.61
N GLN A 106 13.50 -5.57 0.61
CA GLN A 106 13.08 -6.87 1.14
C GLN A 106 11.56 -6.94 1.27
N LEU A 107 10.92 -5.92 1.84
CA LEU A 107 9.47 -5.85 1.96
C LEU A 107 8.78 -5.90 0.60
N LEU A 108 9.28 -5.15 -0.40
CA LEU A 108 8.80 -5.23 -1.78
C LEU A 108 8.87 -6.64 -2.36
N LYS A 109 9.96 -7.36 -2.10
CA LYS A 109 10.13 -8.74 -2.55
C LYS A 109 9.18 -9.71 -1.85
N GLU A 110 8.99 -9.54 -0.54
CA GLU A 110 8.05 -10.35 0.26
C GLU A 110 6.58 -10.11 -0.14
N SER A 111 6.26 -8.88 -0.60
CA SER A 111 4.90 -8.46 -0.99
C SER A 111 4.57 -8.73 -2.45
N GLN A 112 5.43 -9.41 -3.19
CA GLN A 112 5.15 -9.77 -4.58
C GLN A 112 4.02 -10.81 -4.64
N ILE A 113 3.01 -10.51 -5.44
CA ILE A 113 1.88 -11.39 -5.68
C ILE A 113 1.55 -11.42 -7.17
N GLU A 114 1.15 -12.57 -7.67
CA GLU A 114 0.65 -12.71 -9.04
C GLU A 114 -0.79 -12.19 -9.12
N LEU A 115 -0.98 -11.13 -9.92
CA LEU A 115 -2.30 -10.52 -10.11
C LEU A 115 -3.09 -11.25 -11.18
N PRO A 116 -4.38 -11.58 -10.94
CA PRO A 116 -5.28 -12.01 -11.98
C PRO A 116 -5.37 -10.97 -13.11
N GLU A 117 -5.33 -11.40 -14.37
CA GLU A 117 -5.41 -10.52 -15.54
C GLU A 117 -6.68 -9.65 -15.58
N THR A 118 -7.72 -10.06 -14.86
CA THR A 118 -8.99 -9.35 -14.76
C THR A 118 -8.97 -8.16 -13.79
N LEU A 119 -7.91 -8.01 -13.01
CA LEU A 119 -7.74 -6.93 -12.06
C LEU A 119 -6.85 -5.80 -12.60
N PRO A 120 -7.06 -4.56 -12.15
CA PRO A 120 -6.15 -3.46 -12.44
C PRO A 120 -4.72 -3.73 -11.92
N PRO A 121 -3.68 -3.17 -12.57
CA PRO A 121 -2.28 -3.43 -12.19
C PRO A 121 -1.90 -3.03 -10.75
N MET A 122 -2.66 -2.12 -10.12
CA MET A 122 -2.42 -1.65 -8.76
C MET A 122 -3.38 -2.27 -7.73
N SER A 123 -3.92 -3.45 -8.01
CA SER A 123 -4.85 -4.14 -7.08
C SER A 123 -4.17 -4.73 -5.85
N ALA A 124 -2.84 -4.77 -5.81
CA ALA A 124 -2.03 -5.06 -4.63
C ALA A 124 -0.68 -4.37 -4.74
N GLY A 125 -0.03 -4.13 -3.62
CA GLY A 125 1.30 -3.52 -3.57
C GLY A 125 1.50 -2.67 -2.32
N LEU A 126 2.62 -1.97 -2.30
CA LEU A 126 2.93 -0.99 -1.27
C LEU A 126 2.56 0.41 -1.78
N VAL A 127 1.86 1.17 -0.94
CA VAL A 127 1.50 2.56 -1.22
C VAL A 127 2.00 3.43 -0.07
N GLY A 128 2.60 4.57 -0.39
CA GLY A 128 3.13 5.49 0.60
C GLY A 128 3.82 6.68 -0.07
N TYR A 129 4.61 7.39 0.70
CA TYR A 129 5.42 8.48 0.18
C TYR A 129 6.86 8.39 0.68
N MET A 130 7.76 8.97 -0.08
CA MET A 130 9.15 9.20 0.32
C MET A 130 9.34 10.70 0.50
N GLY A 131 9.73 11.12 1.70
CA GLY A 131 10.10 12.51 1.96
C GLY A 131 11.31 12.92 1.12
N TYR A 132 11.49 14.23 0.92
CA TYR A 132 12.59 14.74 0.11
C TYR A 132 13.97 14.27 0.62
N ASP A 133 14.15 14.17 1.92
CA ASP A 133 15.40 13.73 2.55
C ASP A 133 15.76 12.25 2.31
N THR A 134 14.86 11.45 1.74
CA THR A 134 15.18 10.09 1.29
C THR A 134 16.33 10.07 0.28
N VAL A 135 16.56 11.16 -0.46
CA VAL A 135 17.72 11.32 -1.35
C VAL A 135 19.04 11.11 -0.61
N ARG A 136 19.13 11.43 0.68
CA ARG A 136 20.33 11.25 1.53
C ARG A 136 20.70 9.79 1.76
N LEU A 137 19.77 8.87 1.53
CA LEU A 137 20.04 7.43 1.58
C LEU A 137 20.78 6.92 0.33
N VAL A 138 20.82 7.75 -0.72
CA VAL A 138 21.41 7.41 -2.02
C VAL A 138 22.61 8.30 -2.33
N GLU A 139 22.56 9.57 -1.92
CA GLU A 139 23.57 10.58 -2.23
C GLU A 139 24.12 11.23 -0.96
N ALA A 140 25.41 11.49 -0.94
CA ALA A 140 26.08 12.23 0.14
C ALA A 140 25.84 13.73 -0.01
N ILE A 141 24.69 14.21 0.48
CA ILE A 141 24.32 15.62 0.45
C ILE A 141 24.65 16.25 1.81
N PRO A 142 25.32 17.44 1.86
CA PRO A 142 25.60 18.14 3.11
C PRO A 142 24.29 18.48 3.86
N ASP A 143 24.31 18.28 5.17
CA ASP A 143 23.23 18.68 6.08
C ASP A 143 23.44 20.13 6.53
N ALA A 144 23.19 21.07 5.60
CA ALA A 144 23.48 22.49 5.81
C ALA A 144 22.29 23.31 6.32
N ASN A 145 21.08 22.78 6.23
CA ASN A 145 19.86 23.50 6.56
C ASN A 145 19.17 22.92 7.80
N PRO A 146 18.60 23.74 8.69
CA PRO A 146 17.79 23.24 9.79
C PRO A 146 16.56 22.53 9.26
N VAL A 147 16.18 21.42 9.90
CA VAL A 147 14.94 20.69 9.59
C VAL A 147 13.76 21.63 9.86
N ALA A 148 13.00 21.96 8.82
CA ALA A 148 11.85 22.86 8.90
C ALA A 148 10.54 22.13 9.21
N LEU A 149 10.45 20.84 8.93
CA LEU A 149 9.27 20.00 9.14
C LEU A 149 9.72 18.61 9.54
N GLU A 150 9.24 18.12 10.68
CA GLU A 150 9.31 16.71 11.06
C GLU A 150 8.06 16.03 10.46
N LEU A 151 8.23 15.34 9.33
CA LEU A 151 7.19 14.53 8.68
C LEU A 151 7.48 13.06 8.91
#